data_a0919bb7c10f351acb503c60600929bf
#
_entry.id   a0919bb7c10f351acb503c60600929bf
#
_cell.length_a   1.000
_cell.length_b   1.000
_cell.length_c   1.000
_cell.angle_alpha   90.00
_cell.angle_beta   90.00
_cell.angle_gamma   90.00
#
_symmetry.space_group_name_H-M   'P 1'
#
loop_
_entity.id
_entity.type
_entity.pdbx_description
1 polymer ?
#
loop_
_entity_poly.entity_id
_entity_poly.type
_entity_poly.pdbx_seq_one_letter_code
_entity_poly.pdbx_strand_id
1 'polypeptide(L)'
;MTIALSCDHAAFQLKEAVKAHLEERGIACKDFGIYAADEKRDYPYASLYACQAVQSGECRFAIVMCGTGIGVSIAANKLPGIRAACCGDNFSAKSPRMHNDANVLCMGQRVIGEGLALELVDVFLDTGFEGGRHARRVEQISLLEKGELK
;
A
#
# COMPACT_ATOMS: atom_id res chain seq x y z
N MET A 1 15.66 -3.12 -1.04
CA MET A 1 14.18 -3.11 -1.25
C MET A 1 13.75 -1.67 -1.43
N THR A 2 13.02 -1.35 -2.48
CA THR A 2 12.49 0.01 -2.73
C THR A 2 10.99 0.01 -2.54
N ILE A 3 10.46 1.05 -1.87
CA ILE A 3 9.03 1.22 -1.57
C ILE A 3 8.49 2.39 -2.40
N ALA A 4 7.37 2.21 -3.08
CA ALA A 4 6.64 3.29 -3.72
C ALA A 4 5.77 4.02 -2.69
N LEU A 5 5.87 5.35 -2.63
CA LEU A 5 5.01 6.19 -1.79
C LEU A 5 4.15 7.07 -2.68
N SER A 6 2.87 7.22 -2.34
CA SER A 6 1.98 8.16 -3.00
C SER A 6 0.81 8.55 -2.09
N CYS A 7 0.26 9.72 -2.32
CA CYS A 7 -0.96 10.15 -1.64
C CYS A 7 -1.78 11.10 -2.51
N ASP A 8 -3.05 11.27 -2.13
CA ASP A 8 -3.87 12.39 -2.56
C ASP A 8 -3.65 13.62 -1.66
N HIS A 9 -4.37 14.71 -1.97
CA HIS A 9 -4.29 15.98 -1.22
C HIS A 9 -4.71 15.88 0.26
N ALA A 10 -5.42 14.82 0.66
CA ALA A 10 -5.87 14.65 2.05
C ALA A 10 -4.85 13.95 2.96
N ALA A 11 -3.73 13.44 2.40
CA ALA A 11 -2.77 12.65 3.16
C ALA A 11 -1.30 13.05 2.95
N PHE A 12 -1.05 14.28 2.55
CA PHE A 12 0.30 14.78 2.31
C PHE A 12 1.20 14.68 3.54
N GLN A 13 0.70 15.13 4.70
CA GLN A 13 1.49 15.10 5.94
C GLN A 13 1.84 13.68 6.37
N LEU A 14 0.89 12.75 6.27
CA LEU A 14 1.12 11.36 6.59
C LEU A 14 2.15 10.72 5.64
N LYS A 15 2.10 11.05 4.35
CA LYS A 15 3.10 10.58 3.38
C LYS A 15 4.49 11.07 3.74
N GLU A 16 4.66 12.34 4.09
CA GLU A 16 5.96 12.89 4.48
C GLU A 16 6.49 12.23 5.76
N ALA A 17 5.63 11.98 6.76
CA ALA A 17 6.01 11.25 7.97
C ALA A 17 6.48 9.82 7.66
N VAL A 18 5.74 9.09 6.83
CA VAL A 18 6.13 7.73 6.38
C VAL A 18 7.44 7.77 5.61
N LYS A 19 7.64 8.76 4.74
CA LYS A 19 8.89 8.92 3.99
C LYS A 19 10.08 9.11 4.92
N ALA A 20 9.99 10.02 5.87
CA ALA A 20 11.04 10.26 6.87
C ALA A 20 11.34 9.00 7.68
N HIS A 21 10.31 8.27 8.13
CA HIS A 21 10.45 7.02 8.86
C HIS A 21 11.20 5.94 8.06
N LEU A 22 10.88 5.79 6.77
CA LEU A 22 11.59 4.85 5.89
C LEU A 22 13.06 5.23 5.70
N GLU A 23 13.34 6.53 5.57
CA GLU A 23 14.70 7.06 5.47
C GLU A 23 15.51 6.77 6.75
N GLU A 24 14.92 6.99 7.93
CA GLU A 24 15.54 6.66 9.23
C GLU A 24 15.84 5.16 9.36
N ARG A 25 14.99 4.29 8.80
CA ARG A 25 15.20 2.85 8.74
C ARG A 25 16.20 2.41 7.64
N GLY A 26 16.73 3.33 6.86
CA GLY A 26 17.61 3.02 5.73
C GLY A 26 16.90 2.29 4.58
N ILE A 27 15.58 2.41 4.47
CA ILE A 27 14.78 1.79 3.41
C ILE A 27 14.60 2.80 2.26
N ALA A 28 15.06 2.43 1.07
CA ALA A 28 14.89 3.27 -0.10
C ALA A 28 13.41 3.42 -0.45
N CYS A 29 12.97 4.65 -0.73
CA CYS A 29 11.63 4.91 -1.22
C CYS A 29 11.65 5.77 -2.48
N LYS A 30 10.63 5.59 -3.33
CA LYS A 30 10.36 6.41 -4.50
C LYS A 30 9.02 7.11 -4.30
N ASP A 31 9.07 8.43 -4.23
CA ASP A 31 7.91 9.28 -4.00
C ASP A 31 7.24 9.63 -5.34
N PHE A 32 5.98 9.25 -5.49
CA PHE A 32 5.13 9.54 -6.64
C PHE A 32 4.14 10.68 -6.39
N GLY A 33 4.35 11.41 -5.30
CA GLY A 33 3.62 12.66 -4.97
C GLY A 33 2.30 12.40 -4.21
N ILE A 34 1.59 13.46 -3.87
CA ILE A 34 1.84 14.88 -4.19
C ILE A 34 3.10 15.40 -3.49
N TYR A 35 3.65 16.52 -3.96
CA TYR A 35 4.92 17.04 -3.48
C TYR A 35 4.79 18.33 -2.65
N ALA A 36 3.58 18.91 -2.62
CA ALA A 36 3.25 20.10 -1.84
C ALA A 36 1.85 19.98 -1.23
N ALA A 37 1.66 20.58 -0.05
CA ALA A 37 0.41 20.47 0.72
C ALA A 37 -0.82 21.08 0.00
N ASP A 38 -0.61 22.04 -0.88
CA ASP A 38 -1.64 22.72 -1.68
C ASP A 38 -1.88 22.08 -3.06
N GLU A 39 -1.05 21.10 -3.45
CA GLU A 39 -1.25 20.34 -4.70
C GLU A 39 -2.54 19.51 -4.61
N LYS A 40 -3.31 19.52 -5.69
CA LYS A 40 -4.55 18.74 -5.81
C LYS A 40 -4.29 17.51 -6.69
N ARG A 41 -4.72 16.35 -6.16
CA ARG A 41 -4.69 15.10 -6.90
C ARG A 41 -5.86 14.24 -6.46
N ASP A 42 -6.54 13.65 -7.42
CA ASP A 42 -7.56 12.63 -7.14
C ASP A 42 -6.89 11.32 -6.73
N TYR A 43 -7.46 10.66 -5.72
CA TYR A 43 -6.91 9.44 -5.12
C TYR A 43 -6.65 8.29 -6.12
N PRO A 44 -7.42 8.10 -7.24
CA PRO A 44 -7.10 7.02 -8.19
C PRO A 44 -5.74 7.18 -8.86
N TYR A 45 -5.31 8.43 -9.13
CA TYR A 45 -3.98 8.68 -9.69
C TYR A 45 -2.86 8.38 -8.69
N ALA A 46 -3.09 8.64 -7.39
CA ALA A 46 -2.14 8.27 -6.36
C ALA A 46 -1.91 6.75 -6.35
N SER A 47 -3.00 5.97 -6.44
CA SER A 47 -2.92 4.51 -6.54
C SER A 47 -2.25 4.05 -7.83
N LEU A 48 -2.63 4.64 -8.97
CA LEU A 48 -2.10 4.27 -10.29
C LEU A 48 -0.57 4.35 -10.32
N TYR A 49 -0.01 5.51 -9.96
CA TYR A 49 1.44 5.74 -10.10
C TYR A 49 2.27 4.83 -9.20
N ALA A 50 1.88 4.69 -7.93
CA ALA A 50 2.60 3.82 -7.00
C ALA A 50 2.46 2.33 -7.37
N CYS A 51 1.28 1.90 -7.81
CA CYS A 51 1.04 0.51 -8.19
C CYS A 51 1.73 0.13 -9.50
N GLN A 52 1.85 1.05 -10.47
CA GLN A 52 2.63 0.81 -11.69
C GLN A 52 4.11 0.52 -11.39
N ALA A 53 4.69 1.17 -10.39
CA ALA A 53 6.05 0.88 -9.94
C ALA A 53 6.19 -0.51 -9.31
N VAL A 54 5.13 -1.02 -8.66
CA VAL A 54 5.09 -2.40 -8.16
C VAL A 54 4.90 -3.39 -9.32
N GLN A 55 4.00 -3.10 -10.26
CA GLN A 55 3.74 -3.96 -11.43
C GLN A 55 4.98 -4.12 -12.33
N SER A 56 5.76 -3.05 -12.50
CA SER A 56 7.01 -3.08 -13.28
C SER A 56 8.18 -3.76 -12.57
N GLY A 57 8.05 -4.04 -11.27
CA GLY A 57 9.14 -4.56 -10.43
C GLY A 57 10.15 -3.49 -9.99
N GLU A 58 9.92 -2.23 -10.29
CA GLU A 58 10.76 -1.11 -9.83
C GLU A 58 10.70 -0.96 -8.30
N CYS A 59 9.52 -1.14 -7.73
CA CYS A 59 9.31 -1.16 -6.29
C CYS A 59 8.75 -2.50 -5.86
N ARG A 60 9.17 -2.98 -4.68
CA ARG A 60 8.67 -4.25 -4.14
C ARG A 60 7.28 -4.11 -3.54
N PHE A 61 7.02 -3.01 -2.87
CA PHE A 61 5.75 -2.69 -2.23
C PHE A 61 5.38 -1.24 -2.50
N ALA A 62 4.10 -0.92 -2.32
CA ALA A 62 3.63 0.45 -2.29
C ALA A 62 2.93 0.76 -0.96
N ILE A 63 3.02 2.01 -0.53
CA ILE A 63 2.23 2.59 0.56
C ILE A 63 1.49 3.77 -0.03
N VAL A 64 0.15 3.69 -0.04
CA VAL A 64 -0.71 4.70 -0.68
C VAL A 64 -1.70 5.24 0.33
N MET A 65 -1.80 6.54 0.43
CA MET A 65 -2.56 7.21 1.47
C MET A 65 -3.58 8.19 0.90
N CYS A 66 -4.72 8.29 1.55
CA CYS A 66 -5.72 9.31 1.30
C CYS A 66 -6.41 9.71 2.62
N GLY A 67 -7.56 10.36 2.57
CA GLY A 67 -8.28 10.72 3.80
C GLY A 67 -8.69 9.52 4.65
N THR A 68 -9.10 8.41 4.03
CA THR A 68 -9.61 7.21 4.73
C THR A 68 -8.81 5.93 4.44
N GLY A 69 -7.96 5.90 3.42
CA GLY A 69 -7.32 4.69 2.92
C GLY A 69 -8.24 3.84 2.01
N ILE A 70 -9.55 4.05 2.07
CA ILE A 70 -10.54 3.22 1.38
C ILE A 70 -10.51 3.45 -0.13
N GLY A 71 -10.61 4.70 -0.58
CA GLY A 71 -10.65 5.02 -2.01
C GLY A 71 -9.38 4.57 -2.74
N VAL A 72 -8.22 4.80 -2.16
CA VAL A 72 -6.94 4.34 -2.73
C VAL A 72 -6.84 2.82 -2.78
N SER A 73 -7.38 2.09 -1.79
CA SER A 73 -7.36 0.63 -1.80
C SER A 73 -8.30 0.05 -2.87
N ILE A 74 -9.49 0.64 -3.06
CA ILE A 74 -10.42 0.23 -4.12
C ILE A 74 -9.78 0.46 -5.50
N ALA A 75 -9.19 1.63 -5.72
CA ALA A 75 -8.52 1.96 -6.98
C ALA A 75 -7.32 1.05 -7.25
N ALA A 76 -6.47 0.84 -6.26
CA ALA A 76 -5.30 -0.05 -6.36
C ALA A 76 -5.70 -1.48 -6.77
N ASN A 77 -6.75 -2.04 -6.15
CA ASN A 77 -7.25 -3.39 -6.44
C ASN A 77 -7.94 -3.53 -7.81
N LYS A 78 -8.04 -2.47 -8.61
CA LYS A 78 -8.45 -2.54 -10.02
C LYS A 78 -7.28 -2.79 -10.97
N LEU A 79 -6.05 -2.75 -10.47
CA LEU A 79 -4.85 -2.94 -11.27
C LEU A 79 -4.38 -4.40 -11.19
N PRO A 80 -4.07 -5.05 -12.33
CA PRO A 80 -3.66 -6.44 -12.36
C PRO A 80 -2.46 -6.73 -11.45
N GLY A 81 -2.53 -7.84 -10.70
CA GLY A 81 -1.47 -8.28 -9.81
C GLY A 81 -1.32 -7.46 -8.52
N ILE A 82 -2.17 -6.46 -8.30
CA ILE A 82 -2.18 -5.66 -7.07
C ILE A 82 -3.13 -6.28 -6.05
N ARG A 83 -2.63 -6.45 -4.84
CA ARG A 83 -3.36 -6.89 -3.66
C ARG A 83 -3.18 -5.86 -2.56
N ALA A 84 -4.05 -4.86 -2.57
CA ALA A 84 -4.01 -3.72 -1.66
C ALA A 84 -4.88 -3.99 -0.42
N ALA A 85 -4.32 -3.72 0.75
CA ALA A 85 -4.99 -3.84 2.04
C ALA A 85 -5.15 -2.46 2.68
N CYS A 86 -6.39 -2.09 3.02
CA CYS A 86 -6.68 -0.90 3.81
C CYS A 86 -6.63 -1.28 5.30
N CYS A 87 -5.64 -0.75 6.02
CA CYS A 87 -5.35 -1.15 7.39
C CYS A 87 -5.42 0.03 8.35
N GLY A 88 -5.95 -0.23 9.55
CA GLY A 88 -6.07 0.74 10.63
C GLY A 88 -5.62 0.19 11.99
N ASP A 89 -5.09 -1.04 12.03
CA ASP A 89 -4.57 -1.71 13.21
C ASP A 89 -3.48 -2.73 12.84
N ASN A 90 -2.69 -3.16 13.82
CA ASN A 90 -1.56 -4.06 13.62
C ASN A 90 -1.97 -5.44 13.09
N PHE A 91 -3.10 -5.97 13.54
CA PHE A 91 -3.55 -7.27 13.06
C PHE A 91 -3.94 -7.21 11.58
N SER A 92 -4.66 -6.16 11.18
CA SER A 92 -5.04 -5.94 9.79
C SER A 92 -3.87 -5.57 8.87
N ALA A 93 -2.75 -5.06 9.40
CA ALA A 93 -1.53 -4.82 8.62
C ALA A 93 -0.66 -6.08 8.46
N LYS A 94 -0.63 -6.92 9.48
CA LYS A 94 0.12 -8.19 9.50
C LYS A 94 -0.54 -9.26 8.63
N SER A 95 -1.82 -9.49 8.83
CA SER A 95 -2.57 -10.60 8.22
C SER A 95 -2.53 -10.60 6.68
N PRO A 96 -2.69 -9.48 5.97
CA PRO A 96 -2.66 -9.48 4.50
C PRO A 96 -1.27 -9.81 3.94
N ARG A 97 -0.20 -9.52 4.69
CA ARG A 97 1.13 -9.99 4.30
C ARG A 97 1.23 -11.51 4.47
N MET A 98 0.89 -12.02 5.66
CA MET A 98 0.97 -13.46 5.96
C MET A 98 0.10 -14.31 5.04
N HIS A 99 -1.13 -13.88 4.78
CA HIS A 99 -2.17 -14.73 4.18
C HIS A 99 -2.49 -14.40 2.72
N ASN A 100 -2.35 -13.14 2.31
CA ASN A 100 -2.76 -12.67 0.98
C ASN A 100 -1.58 -12.22 0.11
N ASP A 101 -0.37 -12.27 0.64
CA ASP A 101 0.82 -11.70 0.01
C ASP A 101 0.53 -10.29 -0.54
N ALA A 102 -0.13 -9.46 0.27
CA ALA A 102 -0.48 -8.11 -0.13
C ALA A 102 0.78 -7.32 -0.47
N ASN A 103 0.74 -6.59 -1.57
CA ASN A 103 1.88 -5.80 -2.06
C ASN A 103 1.65 -4.29 -1.97
N VAL A 104 0.47 -3.86 -1.50
CA VAL A 104 0.14 -2.46 -1.28
C VAL A 104 -0.54 -2.29 0.08
N LEU A 105 0.02 -1.39 0.90
CA LEU A 105 -0.58 -0.92 2.15
C LEU A 105 -1.33 0.39 1.89
N CYS A 106 -2.59 0.48 2.29
CA CYS A 106 -3.39 1.69 2.20
C CYS A 106 -3.79 2.18 3.59
N MET A 107 -3.65 3.48 3.85
CA MET A 107 -3.93 4.10 5.14
C MET A 107 -4.64 5.45 4.98
N GLY A 108 -5.35 5.86 6.02
CA GLY A 108 -6.12 7.10 6.03
C GLY A 108 -5.64 8.12 7.06
N GLN A 109 -5.16 9.29 6.62
CA GLN A 109 -4.68 10.35 7.51
C GLN A 109 -5.75 10.86 8.50
N ARG A 110 -7.04 10.76 8.12
CA ARG A 110 -8.17 11.19 8.97
C ARG A 110 -8.68 10.09 9.89
N VAL A 111 -8.13 8.87 9.78
CA VAL A 111 -8.61 7.68 10.51
C VAL A 111 -7.63 7.27 11.60
N ILE A 112 -6.34 7.30 11.31
CA ILE A 112 -5.29 6.87 12.23
C ILE A 112 -4.29 7.98 12.51
N GLY A 113 -3.73 7.98 13.72
CA GLY A 113 -2.65 8.89 14.09
C GLY A 113 -1.32 8.47 13.46
N GLU A 114 -0.39 9.41 13.36
CA GLU A 114 0.93 9.20 12.76
C GLU A 114 1.69 8.03 13.41
N GLY A 115 1.75 7.98 14.76
CA GLY A 115 2.47 6.92 15.45
C GLY A 115 1.97 5.52 15.08
N LEU A 116 0.64 5.32 15.02
CA LEU A 116 0.08 4.05 14.58
C LEU A 116 0.40 3.78 13.11
N ALA A 117 0.32 4.78 12.24
CA ALA A 117 0.63 4.61 10.83
C ALA A 117 2.06 4.12 10.60
N LEU A 118 3.04 4.67 11.31
CA LEU A 118 4.44 4.24 11.23
C LEU A 118 4.62 2.80 11.72
N GLU A 119 3.94 2.43 12.81
CA GLU A 119 3.92 1.04 13.30
C GLU A 119 3.31 0.08 12.28
N LEU A 120 2.21 0.47 11.60
CA LEU A 120 1.61 -0.35 10.53
C LEU A 120 2.54 -0.54 9.33
N VAL A 121 3.32 0.48 8.98
CA VAL A 121 4.36 0.38 7.95
C VAL A 121 5.40 -0.66 8.35
N ASP A 122 5.90 -0.62 9.58
CA ASP A 122 6.87 -1.58 10.09
C ASP A 122 6.33 -3.00 10.06
N VAL A 123 5.15 -3.20 10.63
CA VAL A 123 4.48 -4.50 10.65
C VAL A 123 4.29 -5.06 9.23
N PHE A 124 3.83 -4.22 8.29
CA PHE A 124 3.61 -4.65 6.90
C PHE A 124 4.92 -5.04 6.21
N LEU A 125 5.97 -4.23 6.34
CA LEU A 125 7.23 -4.47 5.65
C LEU A 125 8.02 -5.63 6.24
N ASP A 126 7.94 -5.84 7.55
CA ASP A 126 8.70 -6.86 8.27
C ASP A 126 7.98 -8.23 8.31
N THR A 127 6.73 -8.31 7.84
CA THR A 127 5.97 -9.55 7.80
C THR A 127 6.15 -10.30 6.48
N GLY A 128 6.52 -11.58 6.56
CA GLY A 128 6.65 -12.49 5.41
C GLY A 128 5.34 -13.17 5.01
N PHE A 129 5.29 -13.70 3.79
CA PHE A 129 4.19 -14.54 3.32
C PHE A 129 4.36 -15.98 3.79
N GLU A 130 3.31 -16.57 4.36
CA GLU A 130 3.35 -17.94 4.90
C GLU A 130 3.28 -19.05 3.83
N GLY A 131 2.79 -18.74 2.62
CA GLY A 131 2.66 -19.73 1.57
C GLY A 131 1.62 -20.82 1.88
N GLY A 132 1.90 -22.07 1.47
CA GLY A 132 1.06 -23.22 1.77
C GLY A 132 -0.40 -23.05 1.29
N ARG A 133 -1.36 -23.25 2.19
CA ARG A 133 -2.79 -23.06 1.91
C ARG A 133 -3.14 -21.64 1.43
N HIS A 134 -2.36 -20.64 1.85
CA HIS A 134 -2.56 -19.25 1.47
C HIS A 134 -2.12 -18.99 0.03
N ALA A 135 -1.04 -19.65 -0.44
CA ALA A 135 -0.61 -19.54 -1.84
C ALA A 135 -1.71 -20.00 -2.82
N ARG A 136 -2.42 -21.09 -2.51
CA ARG A 136 -3.56 -21.54 -3.32
C ARG A 136 -4.67 -20.48 -3.38
N ARG A 137 -4.94 -19.77 -2.27
CA ARG A 137 -5.97 -18.72 -2.24
C ARG A 137 -5.55 -17.48 -3.00
N VAL A 138 -4.27 -17.12 -2.94
CA VAL A 138 -3.71 -16.03 -3.75
C VAL A 138 -3.79 -16.36 -5.24
N GLU A 139 -3.53 -17.61 -5.64
CA GLU A 139 -3.73 -18.05 -7.01
C GLU A 139 -5.20 -17.94 -7.45
N GLN A 140 -6.16 -18.30 -6.59
CA GLN A 140 -7.59 -18.11 -6.86
C GLN A 140 -7.95 -16.63 -7.08
N ILE A 141 -7.33 -15.68 -6.35
CA ILE A 141 -7.50 -14.25 -6.61
C ILE A 141 -6.99 -13.90 -8.01
N SER A 142 -5.85 -14.44 -8.43
CA SER A 142 -5.29 -14.22 -9.76
C SER A 142 -6.19 -14.80 -10.87
N LEU A 143 -6.80 -15.96 -10.64
CA LEU A 143 -7.78 -16.55 -11.57
C LEU A 143 -9.07 -15.71 -11.64
N LEU A 144 -9.53 -15.17 -10.50
CA LEU A 144 -10.68 -14.27 -10.45
C LEU A 144 -10.43 -13.00 -11.27
N GLU A 145 -9.25 -12.41 -11.14
CA GLU A 145 -8.82 -11.24 -11.90
C GLU A 145 -8.87 -11.47 -13.42
N LYS A 146 -8.52 -12.67 -13.86
CA LYS A 146 -8.55 -13.08 -15.27
C LYS A 146 -9.94 -13.53 -15.75
N GLY A 147 -10.93 -13.65 -14.85
CA GLY A 147 -12.23 -14.23 -15.17
C GLY A 147 -12.20 -15.74 -15.37
N GLU A 148 -11.19 -16.43 -14.87
CA GLU A 148 -10.95 -17.87 -15.04
C GLU A 148 -11.33 -18.72 -13.81
N LEU A 149 -11.66 -18.09 -12.68
CA LEU A 149 -12.11 -18.79 -11.48
C LEU A 149 -13.53 -19.35 -11.70
N LYS A 150 -13.69 -20.69 -11.57
CA LYS A 150 -14.95 -21.43 -11.76
C LYS A 150 -15.35 -22.13 -10.46
#